data_4cbab6a3f36e3f19d75a35c9cde8c8a9
#
_entry.id   4cbab6a3f36e3f19d75a35c9cde8c8a9
#
_cell.length_a   1.000
_cell.length_b   1.000
_cell.length_c   1.000
_cell.angle_alpha   90.00
_cell.angle_beta   90.00
_cell.angle_gamma   90.00
#
_symmetry.space_group_name_H-M   'P 1'
#
loop_
_entity.id
_entity.type
_entity.pdbx_description
1 polymer ?
#
loop_
_entity_poly.entity_id
_entity_poly.type
_entity_poly.pdbx_seq_one_letter_code
_entity_poly.pdbx_strand_id
1 'polypeptide(L)'
;MTEQSQTVVEDNEEDHPSPHVPIIAQLRAERNRWFLMTLASVILIALLILFCWYAFAKAELNQEIVYVKLEPNGAWSVIDYKPEDSQLYFKTTIDALLERYAIARYKSDPATIETDWGEASVFMSPEMRDYFLTPAPQGFDALKKIEQIRKSKTKAVIDVRDVEHYDQVDYLSDSGQTSKVIRSNLYFTRTLTVNGQKRPPEPLVLSIQWRLVSKKMLTQLPKTHLRINPIGVEILTEQLKKERSSE
;
A
#
# COMPACT_ATOMS: atom_id res chain seq x y z
N MET A 1 -24.80 -3.89 -117.52
CA MET A 1 -23.95 -4.63 -116.59
C MET A 1 -23.68 -3.70 -115.50
N THR A 2 -24.47 -3.83 -114.38
CA THR A 2 -24.44 -2.91 -113.25
C THR A 2 -24.30 -3.77 -112.05
N GLU A 3 -23.18 -3.66 -111.36
CA GLU A 3 -22.83 -4.33 -110.15
C GLU A 3 -23.25 -3.45 -108.98
N GLN A 4 -24.20 -3.91 -108.14
CA GLN A 4 -24.65 -3.28 -106.91
C GLN A 4 -23.74 -3.74 -105.76
N SER A 5 -22.99 -2.79 -105.22
CA SER A 5 -22.26 -2.95 -104.01
C SER A 5 -23.19 -2.77 -102.82
N GLN A 6 -23.39 -3.78 -102.02
CA GLN A 6 -24.06 -3.73 -100.73
C GLN A 6 -23.11 -3.23 -99.64
N THR A 7 -23.40 -2.07 -99.10
CA THR A 7 -22.73 -1.58 -97.85
C THR A 7 -23.36 -2.23 -96.62
N VAL A 8 -22.58 -3.00 -95.90
CA VAL A 8 -22.90 -3.52 -94.54
C VAL A 8 -22.75 -2.38 -93.57
N VAL A 9 -23.83 -2.01 -92.98
CA VAL A 9 -23.84 -1.08 -91.86
C VAL A 9 -23.50 -1.89 -90.59
N GLU A 10 -22.34 -1.67 -90.01
CA GLU A 10 -21.87 -2.19 -88.76
C GLU A 10 -22.48 -1.37 -87.66
N ASP A 11 -23.46 -1.93 -86.96
CA ASP A 11 -24.13 -1.35 -85.82
C ASP A 11 -23.22 -1.39 -84.61
N ASN A 12 -22.49 -0.31 -84.34
CA ASN A 12 -21.75 -0.13 -83.12
C ASN A 12 -22.72 0.13 -81.97
N GLU A 13 -23.08 -0.93 -81.27
CA GLU A 13 -23.71 -0.83 -79.99
C GLU A 13 -22.74 -0.21 -78.95
N GLU A 14 -22.75 1.11 -78.84
CA GLU A 14 -22.07 1.82 -77.72
C GLU A 14 -22.65 1.33 -76.40
N ASP A 15 -21.88 0.53 -75.70
CA ASP A 15 -22.11 0.07 -74.35
C ASP A 15 -22.12 1.30 -73.39
N HIS A 16 -23.29 1.96 -73.31
CA HIS A 16 -23.50 3.03 -72.33
C HIS A 16 -23.56 2.38 -70.94
N PRO A 17 -22.54 2.59 -70.06
CA PRO A 17 -22.61 2.10 -68.71
C PRO A 17 -23.81 2.65 -68.00
N SER A 18 -24.69 1.79 -67.52
CA SER A 18 -25.91 2.14 -66.85
C SER A 18 -25.62 3.16 -65.71
N PRO A 19 -26.35 4.29 -65.64
CA PRO A 19 -26.07 5.38 -64.68
C PRO A 19 -26.21 4.95 -63.19
N HIS A 20 -26.72 3.76 -62.93
CA HIS A 20 -26.96 3.23 -61.61
C HIS A 20 -25.69 2.61 -60.96
N VAL A 21 -24.70 2.16 -61.75
CA VAL A 21 -23.47 1.53 -61.21
C VAL A 21 -22.59 2.51 -60.42
N PRO A 22 -22.38 3.77 -60.86
CA PRO A 22 -21.63 4.74 -60.08
C PRO A 22 -22.30 5.16 -58.80
N ILE A 23 -23.64 5.26 -58.78
CA ILE A 23 -24.43 5.64 -57.61
C ILE A 23 -24.34 4.58 -56.53
N ILE A 24 -24.41 3.29 -56.84
CA ILE A 24 -24.26 2.18 -55.90
C ILE A 24 -22.84 2.12 -55.33
N ALA A 25 -21.82 2.37 -56.12
CA ALA A 25 -20.45 2.44 -55.66
C ALA A 25 -20.19 3.61 -54.68
N GLN A 26 -20.75 4.79 -54.97
CA GLN A 26 -20.71 5.96 -54.07
C GLN A 26 -21.40 5.69 -52.73
N LEU A 27 -22.61 5.14 -52.74
CA LEU A 27 -23.34 4.77 -51.50
C LEU A 27 -22.61 3.74 -50.65
N ARG A 28 -21.95 2.77 -51.29
CA ARG A 28 -21.07 1.79 -50.58
C ARG A 28 -19.85 2.47 -49.99
N ALA A 29 -19.21 3.38 -50.69
CA ALA A 29 -18.05 4.13 -50.20
C ALA A 29 -18.41 5.04 -49.04
N GLU A 30 -19.57 5.74 -49.09
CA GLU A 30 -20.08 6.56 -47.99
C GLU A 30 -20.42 5.71 -46.77
N ARG A 31 -21.10 4.59 -46.95
CA ARG A 31 -21.39 3.68 -45.84
C ARG A 31 -20.10 3.16 -45.15
N ASN A 32 -19.09 2.80 -45.93
CA ASN A 32 -17.82 2.36 -45.39
C ASN A 32 -17.08 3.49 -44.65
N ARG A 33 -17.15 4.73 -45.12
CA ARG A 33 -16.59 5.90 -44.43
C ARG A 33 -17.28 6.12 -43.08
N TRP A 34 -18.61 6.10 -43.05
CA TRP A 34 -19.40 6.25 -41.81
C TRP A 34 -19.08 5.09 -40.85
N PHE A 35 -19.00 3.87 -41.29
CA PHE A 35 -18.62 2.72 -40.50
C PHE A 35 -17.21 2.87 -39.91
N LEU A 36 -16.22 3.28 -40.70
CA LEU A 36 -14.87 3.54 -40.23
C LEU A 36 -14.82 4.68 -39.19
N MET A 37 -15.56 5.76 -39.41
CA MET A 37 -15.66 6.85 -38.43
C MET A 37 -16.29 6.40 -37.13
N THR A 38 -17.36 5.61 -37.18
CA THR A 38 -18.01 5.05 -36.01
C THR A 38 -17.06 4.10 -35.27
N LEU A 39 -16.36 3.23 -35.97
CA LEU A 39 -15.38 2.32 -35.38
C LEU A 39 -14.23 3.09 -34.71
N ALA A 40 -13.69 4.11 -35.38
CA ALA A 40 -12.66 4.97 -34.82
C ALA A 40 -13.13 5.72 -33.56
N SER A 41 -14.37 6.23 -33.54
CA SER A 41 -14.93 6.88 -32.36
C SER A 41 -15.12 5.92 -31.19
N VAL A 42 -15.55 4.69 -31.43
CA VAL A 42 -15.68 3.66 -30.38
C VAL A 42 -14.31 3.32 -29.78
N ILE A 43 -13.29 3.17 -30.62
CA ILE A 43 -11.91 2.91 -30.15
C ILE A 43 -11.41 4.11 -29.32
N LEU A 44 -11.67 5.35 -29.79
CA LEU A 44 -11.26 6.54 -29.05
C LEU A 44 -11.94 6.64 -27.68
N ILE A 45 -13.25 6.34 -27.61
CA ILE A 45 -13.98 6.30 -26.33
C ILE A 45 -13.41 5.25 -25.40
N ALA A 46 -13.11 4.05 -25.90
CA ALA A 46 -12.49 2.98 -25.09
C ALA A 46 -11.13 3.40 -24.52
N LEU A 47 -10.28 4.06 -25.36
CA LEU A 47 -9.00 4.60 -24.91
C LEU A 47 -9.18 5.71 -23.87
N LEU A 48 -10.15 6.59 -24.00
CA LEU A 48 -10.44 7.63 -23.02
C LEU A 48 -10.90 7.03 -21.68
N ILE A 49 -11.73 5.99 -21.71
CA ILE A 49 -12.17 5.29 -20.48
C ILE A 49 -10.96 4.67 -19.78
N LEU A 50 -10.07 3.98 -20.51
CA LEU A 50 -8.83 3.41 -19.95
C LEU A 50 -7.91 4.49 -19.38
N PHE A 51 -7.78 5.61 -20.07
CA PHE A 51 -6.97 6.74 -19.62
C PHE A 51 -7.54 7.36 -18.34
N CYS A 52 -8.86 7.57 -18.27
CA CYS A 52 -9.54 8.06 -17.07
C CYS A 52 -9.35 7.09 -15.91
N TRP A 53 -9.54 5.79 -16.12
CA TRP A 53 -9.30 4.76 -15.11
C TRP A 53 -7.86 4.83 -14.57
N TYR A 54 -6.88 4.89 -15.47
CA TYR A 54 -5.47 5.02 -15.09
C TYR A 54 -5.19 6.33 -14.32
N ALA A 55 -5.76 7.46 -14.77
CA ALA A 55 -5.60 8.75 -14.12
C ALA A 55 -6.20 8.76 -12.71
N PHE A 56 -7.39 8.19 -12.52
CA PHE A 56 -8.03 8.06 -11.20
C PHE A 56 -7.22 7.16 -10.27
N ALA A 57 -6.79 5.98 -10.73
CA ALA A 57 -5.95 5.08 -9.94
C ALA A 57 -4.64 5.75 -9.51
N LYS A 58 -4.02 6.53 -10.41
CA LYS A 58 -2.79 7.27 -10.09
C LYS A 58 -3.04 8.44 -9.15
N ALA A 59 -4.16 9.16 -9.29
CA ALA A 59 -4.51 10.29 -8.41
C ALA A 59 -4.79 9.83 -6.97
N GLU A 60 -5.39 8.66 -6.79
CA GLU A 60 -5.64 8.09 -5.47
C GLU A 60 -4.33 7.75 -4.71
N LEU A 61 -3.28 7.36 -5.44
CA LEU A 61 -1.96 7.07 -4.90
C LEU A 61 -1.06 8.31 -4.75
N ASN A 62 -1.42 9.43 -5.38
CA ASN A 62 -0.59 10.64 -5.36
C ASN A 62 -0.96 11.51 -4.15
N GLN A 63 -0.46 11.12 -2.98
CA GLN A 63 -0.65 11.87 -1.73
C GLN A 63 0.59 12.70 -1.44
N GLU A 64 0.41 13.99 -1.21
CA GLU A 64 1.47 14.84 -0.69
C GLU A 64 1.38 14.87 0.84
N ILE A 65 2.39 14.33 1.50
CA ILE A 65 2.49 14.31 2.96
C ILE A 65 3.29 15.54 3.38
N VAL A 66 2.63 16.44 4.09
CA VAL A 66 3.22 17.64 4.65
C VAL A 66 3.21 17.50 6.17
N TYR A 67 4.38 17.60 6.79
CA TYR A 67 4.51 17.59 8.24
C TYR A 67 4.55 19.03 8.74
N VAL A 68 3.71 19.32 9.71
CA VAL A 68 3.63 20.62 10.36
C VAL A 68 4.08 20.46 11.81
N LYS A 69 5.18 21.11 12.18
CA LYS A 69 5.63 21.21 13.57
C LYS A 69 4.91 22.38 14.24
N LEU A 70 4.27 22.09 15.37
CA LEU A 70 3.71 23.09 16.25
C LEU A 70 4.73 23.43 17.34
N GLU A 71 5.10 24.68 17.42
CA GLU A 71 5.98 25.18 18.48
C GLU A 71 5.15 25.52 19.75
N PRO A 72 5.75 25.45 20.96
CA PRO A 72 5.03 25.76 22.21
C PRO A 72 4.45 27.17 22.27
N ASN A 73 4.98 28.10 21.48
CA ASN A 73 4.49 29.46 21.37
C ASN A 73 3.30 29.66 20.43
N GLY A 74 2.77 28.55 19.86
CA GLY A 74 1.67 28.56 18.89
C GLY A 74 2.08 28.83 17.44
N ALA A 75 3.37 29.04 17.16
CA ALA A 75 3.86 29.14 15.79
C ALA A 75 3.87 27.74 15.14
N TRP A 76 3.76 27.70 13.81
CA TRP A 76 3.86 26.47 13.05
C TRP A 76 4.89 26.62 11.94
N SER A 77 5.56 25.53 11.62
CA SER A 77 6.50 25.44 10.51
C SER A 77 6.28 24.17 9.72
N VAL A 78 6.41 24.25 8.40
CA VAL A 78 6.41 23.07 7.53
C VAL A 78 7.81 22.47 7.59
N ILE A 79 7.88 21.19 7.95
CA ILE A 79 9.13 20.45 8.03
C ILE A 79 9.27 19.57 6.81
N ASP A 80 10.41 19.65 6.14
CA ASP A 80 10.76 18.68 5.12
C ASP A 80 11.14 17.36 5.79
N TYR A 81 10.44 16.30 5.39
CA TYR A 81 10.65 14.96 5.96
C TYR A 81 12.02 14.41 5.55
N LYS A 82 12.90 14.26 6.53
CA LYS A 82 14.22 13.64 6.38
C LYS A 82 14.31 12.43 7.31
N PRO A 83 14.28 11.20 6.77
CA PRO A 83 14.35 9.99 7.59
C PRO A 83 15.60 9.91 8.47
N GLU A 84 16.69 10.60 8.05
CA GLU A 84 17.97 10.61 8.76
C GLU A 84 17.93 11.42 10.06
N ASP A 85 17.05 12.44 10.13
CA ASP A 85 16.91 13.36 11.27
C ASP A 85 15.76 12.97 12.21
N SER A 86 15.31 11.73 12.15
CA SER A 86 14.11 11.22 12.80
C SER A 86 14.02 11.49 14.31
N GLN A 87 15.14 11.45 15.02
CA GLN A 87 15.17 11.65 16.47
C GLN A 87 14.96 13.09 16.92
N LEU A 88 15.36 14.06 16.10
CA LEU A 88 15.32 15.48 16.48
C LEU A 88 13.91 16.07 16.41
N TYR A 89 13.07 15.61 15.47
CA TYR A 89 11.79 16.24 15.18
C TYR A 89 10.57 15.47 15.67
N PHE A 90 10.69 14.15 15.84
CA PHE A 90 9.53 13.28 16.06
C PHE A 90 9.68 12.36 17.28
N LYS A 91 10.62 12.62 18.21
CA LYS A 91 10.87 11.70 19.33
C LYS A 91 9.57 11.29 20.04
N THR A 92 8.77 12.25 20.50
CA THR A 92 7.50 11.95 21.19
C THR A 92 6.51 11.17 20.31
N THR A 93 6.46 11.48 19.01
CA THR A 93 5.61 10.75 18.05
C THR A 93 6.12 9.34 17.83
N ILE A 94 7.43 9.17 17.74
CA ILE A 94 8.07 7.85 17.61
C ILE A 94 7.78 7.00 18.84
N ASP A 95 8.00 7.55 20.04
CA ASP A 95 7.73 6.86 21.30
C ASP A 95 6.27 6.38 21.36
N ALA A 96 5.31 7.28 21.05
CA ALA A 96 3.89 6.94 21.02
C ALA A 96 3.54 5.85 19.97
N LEU A 97 4.20 5.84 18.81
CA LEU A 97 3.99 4.83 17.79
C LEU A 97 4.60 3.47 18.17
N LEU A 98 5.75 3.47 18.81
CA LEU A 98 6.38 2.25 19.32
C LEU A 98 5.59 1.67 20.50
N GLU A 99 5.08 2.52 21.39
CA GLU A 99 4.15 2.13 22.46
C GLU A 99 2.88 1.50 21.85
N ARG A 100 2.28 2.16 20.86
CA ARG A 100 1.11 1.66 20.14
C ARG A 100 1.38 0.29 19.51
N TYR A 101 2.53 0.11 18.89
CA TYR A 101 2.96 -1.17 18.36
C TYR A 101 3.04 -2.24 19.47
N ALA A 102 3.73 -1.95 20.58
CA ALA A 102 3.90 -2.90 21.67
C ALA A 102 2.54 -3.31 22.26
N ILE A 103 1.64 -2.37 22.45
CA ILE A 103 0.27 -2.65 22.94
C ILE A 103 -0.46 -3.53 21.93
N ALA A 104 -0.51 -3.15 20.66
CA ALA A 104 -1.20 -3.91 19.60
C ALA A 104 -0.62 -5.33 19.43
N ARG A 105 0.68 -5.50 19.59
CA ARG A 105 1.39 -6.75 19.37
C ARG A 105 1.28 -7.73 20.53
N TYR A 106 1.32 -7.22 21.78
CA TYR A 106 1.45 -8.04 22.99
C TYR A 106 0.22 -8.04 23.90
N LYS A 107 -0.71 -7.12 23.72
CA LYS A 107 -2.05 -7.23 24.26
C LYS A 107 -2.73 -8.48 23.71
N SER A 108 -3.50 -9.16 24.53
CA SER A 108 -4.28 -10.32 24.10
C SER A 108 -5.68 -10.19 24.67
N ASP A 109 -6.64 -9.86 23.83
CA ASP A 109 -8.07 -9.88 24.14
C ASP A 109 -8.78 -10.69 23.06
N PRO A 110 -9.51 -11.75 23.41
CA PRO A 110 -10.28 -12.56 22.46
C PRO A 110 -11.20 -11.77 21.54
N ALA A 111 -11.69 -10.61 21.99
CA ALA A 111 -12.59 -9.77 21.21
C ALA A 111 -11.87 -8.89 20.18
N THR A 112 -10.61 -8.49 20.41
CA THR A 112 -9.90 -7.49 19.60
C THR A 112 -8.62 -7.99 18.98
N ILE A 113 -8.17 -9.20 19.29
CA ILE A 113 -6.86 -9.74 18.88
C ILE A 113 -6.59 -9.66 17.37
N GLU A 114 -7.62 -9.89 16.56
CA GLU A 114 -7.49 -9.82 15.10
C GLU A 114 -7.22 -8.39 14.63
N THR A 115 -7.95 -7.42 15.19
CA THR A 115 -7.75 -6.00 14.90
C THR A 115 -6.42 -5.50 15.46
N ASP A 116 -6.09 -5.89 16.69
CA ASP A 116 -4.84 -5.49 17.37
C ASP A 116 -3.62 -6.00 16.57
N TRP A 117 -3.62 -7.26 16.14
CA TRP A 117 -2.52 -7.81 15.33
C TRP A 117 -2.51 -7.31 13.89
N GLY A 118 -3.68 -6.98 13.33
CA GLY A 118 -3.79 -6.26 12.06
C GLY A 118 -3.11 -4.89 12.14
N GLU A 119 -3.35 -4.15 13.23
CA GLU A 119 -2.70 -2.87 13.49
C GLU A 119 -1.19 -3.01 13.68
N ALA A 120 -0.74 -3.99 14.50
CA ALA A 120 0.69 -4.27 14.68
C ALA A 120 1.40 -4.58 13.34
N SER A 121 0.73 -5.29 12.44
CA SER A 121 1.30 -5.66 11.14
C SER A 121 1.63 -4.47 10.24
N VAL A 122 1.00 -3.31 10.47
CA VAL A 122 1.27 -2.06 9.73
C VAL A 122 2.67 -1.52 10.02
N PHE A 123 3.22 -1.85 11.19
CA PHE A 123 4.57 -1.42 11.60
C PHE A 123 5.66 -2.41 11.18
N MET A 124 5.32 -3.63 10.79
CA MET A 124 6.28 -4.68 10.47
C MET A 124 6.88 -4.48 9.08
N SER A 125 8.19 -4.73 8.94
CA SER A 125 8.81 -4.85 7.63
C SER A 125 8.16 -5.97 6.81
N PRO A 126 8.28 -5.97 5.48
CA PRO A 126 7.76 -7.06 4.65
C PRO A 126 8.21 -8.44 5.14
N GLU A 127 9.50 -8.61 5.42
CA GLU A 127 10.10 -9.87 5.87
C GLU A 127 9.55 -10.30 7.24
N MET A 128 9.43 -9.36 8.18
CA MET A 128 8.87 -9.62 9.49
C MET A 128 7.39 -9.99 9.41
N ARG A 129 6.64 -9.33 8.53
CA ARG A 129 5.21 -9.61 8.29
C ARG A 129 5.02 -10.98 7.67
N ASP A 130 5.85 -11.35 6.69
CA ASP A 130 5.80 -12.65 6.07
C ASP A 130 6.08 -13.76 7.10
N TYR A 131 7.12 -13.59 7.94
CA TYR A 131 7.37 -14.51 9.05
C TYR A 131 6.19 -14.59 10.02
N PHE A 132 5.56 -13.45 10.34
CA PHE A 132 4.44 -13.37 11.26
C PHE A 132 3.21 -14.14 10.77
N LEU A 133 2.96 -14.13 9.45
CA LEU A 133 1.82 -14.81 8.81
C LEU A 133 2.12 -16.26 8.42
N THR A 134 3.39 -16.60 8.22
CA THR A 134 3.80 -17.94 7.77
C THR A 134 3.45 -18.99 8.82
N PRO A 135 2.85 -20.13 8.39
CA PRO A 135 2.52 -21.23 9.29
C PRO A 135 3.75 -21.81 10.01
N ALA A 136 3.54 -22.30 11.24
CA ALA A 136 4.57 -23.03 11.97
C ALA A 136 4.91 -24.37 11.26
N PRO A 137 6.18 -24.86 11.31
CA PRO A 137 7.29 -24.36 12.14
C PRO A 137 8.13 -23.26 11.49
N GLN A 138 7.88 -22.89 10.23
CA GLN A 138 8.71 -21.92 9.49
C GLN A 138 8.45 -20.47 9.93
N GLY A 139 7.29 -20.17 10.51
CA GLY A 139 6.91 -18.83 10.94
C GLY A 139 6.16 -18.80 12.27
N PHE A 140 5.63 -17.63 12.59
CA PHE A 140 4.91 -17.39 13.84
C PHE A 140 3.47 -17.96 13.85
N ASP A 141 2.85 -18.15 12.68
CA ASP A 141 1.47 -18.66 12.52
C ASP A 141 0.40 -17.81 13.24
N ALA A 142 0.40 -16.53 12.91
CA ALA A 142 -0.50 -15.56 13.56
C ALA A 142 -1.97 -15.94 13.42
N LEU A 143 -2.41 -16.41 12.24
CA LEU A 143 -3.82 -16.76 11.99
C LEU A 143 -4.31 -17.87 12.92
N LYS A 144 -3.54 -18.94 13.06
CA LYS A 144 -3.87 -20.05 13.97
C LYS A 144 -3.87 -19.60 15.43
N LYS A 145 -2.92 -18.75 15.81
CA LYS A 145 -2.86 -18.21 17.17
C LYS A 145 -4.03 -17.27 17.48
N ILE A 146 -4.49 -16.47 16.53
CA ILE A 146 -5.71 -15.66 16.68
C ILE A 146 -6.90 -16.55 17.02
N GLU A 147 -7.09 -17.65 16.27
CA GLU A 147 -8.17 -18.59 16.55
C GLU A 147 -8.07 -19.22 17.95
N GLN A 148 -6.86 -19.56 18.37
CA GLN A 148 -6.62 -20.10 19.73
C GLN A 148 -6.94 -19.07 20.82
N ILE A 149 -6.49 -17.82 20.63
CA ILE A 149 -6.76 -16.73 21.58
C ILE A 149 -8.25 -16.43 21.64
N ARG A 150 -8.96 -16.37 20.52
CA ARG A 150 -10.41 -16.14 20.47
C ARG A 150 -11.22 -17.18 21.25
N LYS A 151 -10.71 -18.42 21.29
CA LYS A 151 -11.32 -19.53 22.05
C LYS A 151 -10.87 -19.55 23.53
N SER A 152 -9.84 -18.80 23.88
CA SER A 152 -9.29 -18.77 25.24
C SER A 152 -10.09 -17.82 26.14
N LYS A 153 -10.00 -18.07 27.44
CA LYS A 153 -10.52 -17.16 28.50
C LYS A 153 -9.40 -16.33 29.10
N THR A 154 -8.26 -16.22 28.40
CA THR A 154 -7.09 -15.49 28.87
C THR A 154 -7.03 -14.13 28.21
N LYS A 155 -6.85 -13.09 29.01
CA LYS A 155 -6.59 -11.73 28.56
C LYS A 155 -5.23 -11.27 29.05
N ALA A 156 -4.51 -10.52 28.21
CA ALA A 156 -3.28 -9.84 28.59
C ALA A 156 -3.46 -8.33 28.39
N VAL A 157 -3.13 -7.57 29.41
CA VAL A 157 -3.07 -6.10 29.36
C VAL A 157 -1.60 -5.70 29.41
N ILE A 158 -1.23 -4.73 28.60
CA ILE A 158 0.10 -4.16 28.50
C ILE A 158 0.07 -2.72 29.01
N ASP A 159 1.00 -2.39 29.86
CA ASP A 159 1.23 -1.04 30.39
C ASP A 159 2.67 -0.65 30.12
N VAL A 160 2.89 0.23 29.13
CA VAL A 160 4.22 0.67 28.73
C VAL A 160 4.69 1.75 29.70
N ARG A 161 5.91 1.56 30.25
CA ARG A 161 6.49 2.43 31.26
C ARG A 161 7.49 3.43 30.68
N ASP A 162 8.30 2.97 29.73
CA ASP A 162 9.37 3.77 29.16
C ASP A 162 9.81 3.26 27.78
N VAL A 163 10.34 4.18 26.94
CA VAL A 163 10.93 3.89 25.64
C VAL A 163 12.32 4.50 25.58
N GLU A 164 13.33 3.67 25.52
CA GLU A 164 14.74 4.05 25.46
C GLU A 164 15.32 3.78 24.07
N HIS A 165 15.87 4.83 23.43
CA HIS A 165 16.64 4.70 22.19
C HIS A 165 18.13 4.73 22.55
N TYR A 166 18.84 3.63 22.36
CA TYR A 166 20.21 3.50 22.87
C TYR A 166 21.28 3.43 21.80
N ASP A 167 20.91 3.16 20.55
CA ASP A 167 21.89 2.99 19.48
C ASP A 167 21.32 3.30 18.12
N GLN A 168 22.17 3.75 17.18
CA GLN A 168 21.85 4.03 15.81
C GLN A 168 22.96 3.47 14.92
N VAL A 169 22.59 2.57 14.01
CA VAL A 169 23.53 1.85 13.13
C VAL A 169 23.21 2.16 11.68
N ASP A 170 24.25 2.37 10.89
CA ASP A 170 24.08 2.46 9.44
C ASP A 170 23.77 1.07 8.87
N TYR A 171 22.67 0.95 8.17
CA TYR A 171 22.23 -0.27 7.50
C TYR A 171 22.34 -0.09 5.99
N LEU A 172 23.10 -0.96 5.35
CA LEU A 172 23.17 -1.05 3.90
C LEU A 172 22.08 -2.01 3.42
N SER A 173 21.06 -1.48 2.72
CA SER A 173 20.04 -2.31 2.10
C SER A 173 20.61 -3.11 0.93
N ASP A 174 19.99 -4.24 0.58
CA ASP A 174 20.35 -5.04 -0.60
C ASP A 174 20.32 -4.24 -1.91
N SER A 175 19.57 -3.14 -1.93
CA SER A 175 19.53 -2.16 -3.02
C SER A 175 20.71 -1.17 -3.03
N GLY A 176 21.68 -1.27 -2.08
CA GLY A 176 22.82 -0.36 -1.96
C GLY A 176 22.49 1.00 -1.32
N GLN A 177 21.26 1.19 -0.83
CA GLN A 177 20.89 2.41 -0.10
C GLN A 177 21.27 2.29 1.38
N THR A 178 22.01 3.27 1.88
CA THR A 178 22.29 3.39 3.32
C THR A 178 21.08 3.99 4.02
N SER A 179 20.55 3.29 5.02
CA SER A 179 19.50 3.78 5.91
C SER A 179 19.97 3.67 7.36
N LYS A 180 19.46 4.53 8.22
CA LYS A 180 19.76 4.46 9.65
C LYS A 180 18.75 3.55 10.33
N VAL A 181 19.24 2.54 11.04
CA VAL A 181 18.46 1.65 11.89
C VAL A 181 18.69 2.04 13.33
N ILE A 182 17.60 2.28 14.05
CA ILE A 182 17.62 2.68 15.45
C ILE A 182 17.27 1.46 16.29
N ARG A 183 17.99 1.29 17.40
CA ARG A 183 17.76 0.25 18.39
C ARG A 183 17.09 0.87 19.61
N SER A 184 15.99 0.25 20.03
CA SER A 184 15.22 0.75 21.16
C SER A 184 14.77 -0.38 22.06
N ASN A 185 14.66 -0.08 23.35
CA ASN A 185 14.06 -0.94 24.35
C ASN A 185 12.76 -0.31 24.82
N LEU A 186 11.69 -1.09 24.80
CA LEU A 186 10.41 -0.71 25.39
C LEU A 186 10.21 -1.52 26.66
N TYR A 187 10.11 -0.82 27.77
CA TYR A 187 9.87 -1.40 29.08
C TYR A 187 8.38 -1.38 29.38
N PHE A 188 7.80 -2.54 29.59
CA PHE A 188 6.37 -2.62 29.89
C PHE A 188 6.04 -3.72 30.88
N THR A 189 4.89 -3.60 31.50
CA THR A 189 4.35 -4.59 32.40
C THR A 189 3.20 -5.31 31.72
N ARG A 190 3.26 -6.65 31.73
CA ARG A 190 2.17 -7.50 31.24
C ARG A 190 1.41 -8.09 32.43
N THR A 191 0.09 -7.85 32.47
CA THR A 191 -0.81 -8.44 33.44
C THR A 191 -1.74 -9.45 32.77
N LEU A 192 -1.62 -10.71 33.14
CA LEU A 192 -2.47 -11.79 32.62
C LEU A 192 -3.71 -11.96 33.52
N THR A 193 -4.86 -12.12 32.90
CA THR A 193 -6.10 -12.55 33.55
C THR A 193 -6.51 -13.91 32.95
N VAL A 194 -6.53 -14.94 33.75
CA VAL A 194 -6.88 -16.31 33.34
C VAL A 194 -8.13 -16.75 34.10
N ASN A 195 -9.19 -17.09 33.40
CA ASN A 195 -10.48 -17.45 33.99
C ASN A 195 -11.01 -16.42 35.02
N GLY A 196 -10.80 -15.12 34.75
CA GLY A 196 -11.22 -14.03 35.65
C GLY A 196 -10.25 -13.69 36.77
N GLN A 197 -9.19 -14.48 36.99
CA GLN A 197 -8.19 -14.25 38.02
C GLN A 197 -6.98 -13.52 37.47
N LYS A 198 -6.63 -12.37 38.06
CA LYS A 198 -5.41 -11.63 37.71
C LYS A 198 -4.18 -12.37 38.25
N ARG A 199 -3.18 -12.51 37.40
CA ARG A 199 -1.84 -12.99 37.77
C ARG A 199 -0.96 -11.82 38.20
N PRO A 200 0.12 -12.06 38.94
CA PRO A 200 1.10 -11.02 39.24
C PRO A 200 1.61 -10.36 37.98
N PRO A 201 1.80 -9.02 38.00
CA PRO A 201 2.38 -8.29 36.87
C PRO A 201 3.77 -8.83 36.51
N GLU A 202 4.05 -8.99 35.23
CA GLU A 202 5.33 -9.47 34.72
C GLU A 202 6.04 -8.31 34.01
N PRO A 203 7.19 -7.82 34.50
CA PRO A 203 7.99 -6.82 33.85
C PRO A 203 8.74 -7.43 32.66
N LEU A 204 8.62 -6.79 31.50
CA LEU A 204 9.18 -7.24 30.23
C LEU A 204 9.92 -6.11 29.54
N VAL A 205 10.90 -6.47 28.72
CA VAL A 205 11.62 -5.59 27.81
C VAL A 205 11.47 -6.10 26.39
N LEU A 206 10.98 -5.25 25.51
CA LEU A 206 10.93 -5.50 24.09
C LEU A 206 12.06 -4.72 23.41
N SER A 207 13.09 -5.45 22.98
CA SER A 207 14.16 -4.89 22.17
C SER A 207 13.75 -4.92 20.70
N ILE A 208 13.79 -3.78 20.05
CA ILE A 208 13.39 -3.62 18.63
C ILE A 208 14.49 -2.93 17.82
N GLN A 209 14.54 -3.27 16.55
CA GLN A 209 15.28 -2.51 15.54
C GLN A 209 14.27 -1.96 14.54
N TRP A 210 14.34 -0.66 14.29
CA TRP A 210 13.41 0.02 13.44
C TRP A 210 14.08 1.13 12.62
N ARG A 211 13.40 1.53 11.56
CA ARG A 211 13.80 2.66 10.72
C ARG A 211 12.58 3.46 10.28
N LEU A 212 12.79 4.62 9.70
CA LEU A 212 11.75 5.34 8.96
C LEU A 212 11.83 5.00 7.48
N VAL A 213 10.68 4.72 6.89
CA VAL A 213 10.59 4.51 5.44
C VAL A 213 10.79 5.82 4.68
N SER A 214 11.22 5.74 3.43
CA SER A 214 11.44 6.94 2.60
C SER A 214 10.12 7.67 2.31
N LYS A 215 10.20 9.00 2.07
CA LYS A 215 9.03 9.83 1.67
C LYS A 215 8.28 9.23 0.47
N LYS A 216 9.02 8.70 -0.50
CA LYS A 216 8.45 8.04 -1.68
C LYS A 216 7.62 6.81 -1.32
N MET A 217 8.08 6.00 -0.39
CA MET A 217 7.32 4.83 0.08
C MET A 217 6.08 5.26 0.86
N LEU A 218 6.20 6.27 1.73
CA LEU A 218 5.06 6.81 2.48
C LEU A 218 3.92 7.26 1.56
N THR A 219 4.23 7.98 0.47
CA THR A 219 3.21 8.45 -0.48
C THR A 219 2.50 7.33 -1.22
N GLN A 220 3.05 6.12 -1.22
CA GLN A 220 2.46 4.94 -1.85
C GLN A 220 1.62 4.09 -0.89
N LEU A 221 1.68 4.37 0.42
CA LEU A 221 0.92 3.63 1.41
C LEU A 221 -0.57 3.99 1.38
N PRO A 222 -1.46 3.03 1.64
CA PRO A 222 -2.89 3.29 1.79
C PRO A 222 -3.17 4.29 2.92
N LYS A 223 -4.21 5.11 2.78
CA LYS A 223 -4.63 6.08 3.83
C LYS A 223 -4.90 5.43 5.17
N THR A 224 -5.39 4.20 5.17
CA THR A 224 -5.63 3.40 6.39
C THR A 224 -4.33 3.12 7.14
N HIS A 225 -3.24 2.83 6.44
CA HIS A 225 -1.91 2.63 7.04
C HIS A 225 -1.37 3.95 7.61
N LEU A 226 -1.50 5.06 6.87
CA LEU A 226 -1.03 6.38 7.33
C LEU A 226 -1.79 6.91 8.56
N ARG A 227 -3.04 6.48 8.80
CA ARG A 227 -3.77 6.78 10.04
C ARG A 227 -3.18 6.08 11.26
N ILE A 228 -2.62 4.89 11.06
CA ILE A 228 -2.01 4.09 12.13
C ILE A 228 -0.57 4.52 12.34
N ASN A 229 0.17 4.70 11.24
CA ASN A 229 1.61 4.94 11.23
C ASN A 229 1.95 6.11 10.27
N PRO A 230 1.69 7.36 10.69
CA PRO A 230 1.78 8.54 9.82
C PRO A 230 3.20 8.87 9.36
N ILE A 231 4.22 8.55 10.15
CA ILE A 231 5.63 8.83 9.85
C ILE A 231 6.38 7.61 9.29
N GLY A 232 5.71 6.46 9.14
CA GLY A 232 6.29 5.28 8.52
C GLY A 232 7.40 4.63 9.36
N VAL A 233 7.17 4.41 10.64
CA VAL A 233 8.02 3.57 11.48
C VAL A 233 7.95 2.13 10.97
N GLU A 234 9.07 1.55 10.59
CA GLU A 234 9.15 0.17 10.11
C GLU A 234 10.02 -0.65 11.06
N ILE A 235 9.44 -1.68 11.67
CA ILE A 235 10.13 -2.57 12.60
C ILE A 235 10.70 -3.73 11.82
N LEU A 236 12.03 -3.89 11.93
CA LEU A 236 12.79 -4.90 11.22
C LEU A 236 12.89 -6.19 12.03
N THR A 237 13.14 -6.06 13.34
CA THR A 237 13.27 -7.19 14.25
C THR A 237 12.72 -6.85 15.61
N GLU A 238 12.23 -7.87 16.33
CA GLU A 238 11.80 -7.75 17.71
C GLU A 238 12.30 -8.92 18.56
N GLN A 239 12.59 -8.65 19.82
CA GLN A 239 12.93 -9.66 20.81
C GLN A 239 12.34 -9.31 22.16
N LEU A 240 11.46 -10.16 22.67
CA LEU A 240 10.85 -10.01 23.98
C LEU A 240 11.64 -10.79 25.05
N LYS A 241 11.99 -10.13 26.16
CA LYS A 241 12.71 -10.72 27.28
C LYS A 241 12.04 -10.33 28.61
N LYS A 242 12.27 -11.11 29.64
CA LYS A 242 11.96 -10.69 31.02
C LYS A 242 12.97 -9.63 31.45
N GLU A 243 12.47 -8.59 32.08
CA GLU A 243 13.32 -7.60 32.71
C GLU A 243 14.05 -8.25 33.88
N ARG A 244 15.36 -8.02 33.98
CA ARG A 244 16.12 -8.49 35.13
C ARG A 244 15.78 -7.57 36.32
N SER A 245 15.26 -8.14 37.39
CA SER A 245 15.22 -7.42 38.67
C SER A 245 16.66 -7.13 39.09
N SER A 246 17.02 -5.87 39.24
CA SER A 246 18.20 -5.50 39.99
C SER A 246 17.90 -5.85 41.45
N GLU A 247 18.47 -6.92 41.97
CA GLU A 247 18.56 -7.20 43.41
C GLU A 247 19.42 -6.16 44.10
#